data_63f3cb57f017e9ab9e032023f068e591
#
_entry.id   63f3cb57f017e9ab9e032023f068e591
#
_cell.length_a   1.000
_cell.length_b   1.000
_cell.length_c   1.000
_cell.angle_alpha   90.00
_cell.angle_beta   90.00
_cell.angle_gamma   90.00
#
_symmetry.space_group_name_H-M   'P 1'
#
loop_
_entity.id
_entity.type
_entity.pdbx_description
1 polymer ?
#
loop_
_entity_poly.entity_id
_entity_poly.type
_entity_poly.pdbx_seq_one_letter_code
_entity_poly.pdbx_strand_id
1 'polypeptide(L)'
;MGYTSVQEPINGRTNINVKLRAETQSLQEVIVNVGYGTQKKKNLTNAVSTVKSDVFENRPILSVAQAIQGNAAGVNVVQTSGKPGASFDVRIRGLSSINSENSPLYVVDGIQTKDISGINTEDIVDLSILKDATATAIYGVNGSSGVVVITTKKGKSNKNDFQFSSYLGLSKAVSNVDVLN
;
A
#
# COMPACT_ATOMS: atom_id res chain seq x y z
N MET A 1 8.19 6.25 -29.34
CA MET A 1 8.79 7.56 -29.08
C MET A 1 7.79 8.59 -29.52
N GLY A 2 7.32 9.45 -28.61
CA GLY A 2 6.37 10.53 -28.86
C GLY A 2 7.08 11.87 -28.90
N TYR A 3 6.44 12.84 -29.52
CA TYR A 3 6.87 14.23 -29.50
C TYR A 3 5.80 15.05 -28.79
N THR A 4 6.22 16.09 -28.06
CA THR A 4 5.30 17.02 -27.42
C THR A 4 4.49 17.75 -28.47
N SER A 5 3.15 17.81 -28.32
CA SER A 5 2.30 18.58 -29.23
C SER A 5 2.58 20.07 -29.09
N VAL A 6 2.85 20.74 -30.22
CA VAL A 6 3.08 22.19 -30.28
C VAL A 6 2.00 22.80 -31.16
N GLN A 7 1.28 23.78 -30.62
CA GLN A 7 0.34 24.60 -31.41
C GLN A 7 1.01 25.91 -31.76
N GLU A 8 1.22 26.15 -33.05
CA GLU A 8 1.81 27.39 -33.57
C GLU A 8 0.76 28.15 -34.37
N PRO A 9 0.42 29.39 -34.04
CA PRO A 9 -0.54 30.19 -34.81
C PRO A 9 0.05 30.59 -36.17
N ILE A 10 -0.67 30.38 -37.24
CA ILE A 10 -0.21 30.56 -38.62
C ILE A 10 0.00 32.05 -38.95
N ASN A 11 -0.78 32.96 -38.40
CA ASN A 11 -0.67 34.44 -38.53
C ASN A 11 -0.26 34.94 -39.94
N GLY A 12 -0.77 34.27 -41.01
CA GLY A 12 -0.47 34.68 -42.41
C GLY A 12 0.93 34.31 -42.91
N ARG A 13 1.72 33.52 -42.16
CA ARG A 13 3.05 33.06 -42.59
C ARG A 13 2.94 31.88 -43.54
N THR A 14 3.66 31.90 -44.65
CA THR A 14 3.71 30.84 -45.67
C THR A 14 4.68 29.72 -45.31
N ASN A 15 5.68 30.00 -44.45
CA ASN A 15 6.65 29.00 -43.96
C ASN A 15 6.66 28.96 -42.45
N ILE A 16 6.43 27.79 -41.88
CA ILE A 16 6.44 27.57 -40.45
C ILE A 16 7.50 26.50 -40.16
N ASN A 17 8.55 26.88 -39.45
CA ASN A 17 9.59 25.96 -38.99
C ASN A 17 9.27 25.48 -37.57
N VAL A 18 8.85 24.22 -37.43
CA VAL A 18 8.53 23.60 -36.14
C VAL A 18 9.70 22.73 -35.67
N LYS A 19 10.25 23.05 -34.51
CA LYS A 19 11.23 22.20 -33.85
C LYS A 19 10.48 21.24 -32.89
N LEU A 20 10.37 19.99 -33.25
CA LEU A 20 9.79 18.97 -32.40
C LEU A 20 10.75 18.62 -31.24
N ARG A 21 10.26 18.65 -30.03
CA ARG A 21 10.98 18.16 -28.85
C ARG A 21 10.52 16.74 -28.57
N ALA A 22 11.46 15.79 -28.50
CA ALA A 22 11.16 14.43 -28.09
C ALA A 22 10.60 14.45 -26.66
N GLU A 23 9.44 13.85 -26.47
CA GLU A 23 8.86 13.65 -25.16
C GLU A 23 9.62 12.50 -24.50
N THR A 24 10.57 12.80 -23.66
CA THR A 24 11.13 11.85 -22.72
C THR A 24 10.14 11.71 -21.58
N GLN A 25 9.19 10.79 -21.69
CA GLN A 25 8.47 10.30 -20.50
C GLN A 25 9.52 9.66 -19.58
N SER A 26 9.99 10.41 -18.61
CA SER A 26 10.69 9.82 -17.48
C SER A 26 9.65 8.98 -16.72
N LEU A 27 9.66 7.68 -16.94
CA LEU A 27 8.91 6.75 -16.10
C LEU A 27 9.34 7.04 -14.67
N GLN A 28 8.40 7.47 -13.84
CA GLN A 28 8.66 7.64 -12.42
C GLN A 28 9.14 6.30 -11.87
N GLU A 29 10.39 6.30 -11.45
CA GLU A 29 11.03 5.10 -10.94
C GLU A 29 10.36 4.72 -9.62
N VAL A 30 9.72 3.57 -9.57
CA VAL A 30 9.07 3.08 -8.36
C VAL A 30 10.15 2.60 -7.40
N ILE A 31 10.36 3.37 -6.35
CA ILE A 31 11.22 3.02 -5.21
C ILE A 31 10.37 2.23 -4.23
N VAL A 32 10.87 1.08 -3.79
CA VAL A 32 10.19 0.21 -2.83
C VAL A 32 11.00 0.20 -1.54
N ASN A 33 10.32 0.34 -0.42
CA ASN A 33 10.92 0.20 0.89
C ASN A 33 11.03 -1.30 1.24
N VAL A 34 12.24 -1.79 1.43
CA VAL A 34 12.54 -3.19 1.76
C VAL A 34 12.95 -3.38 3.23
N GLY A 35 12.54 -2.46 4.09
CA GLY A 35 12.74 -2.50 5.53
C GLY A 35 13.91 -1.62 5.98
N TYR A 36 15.15 -2.07 5.89
CA TYR A 36 16.31 -1.26 6.28
C TYR A 36 16.90 -0.40 5.16
N GLY A 37 16.20 -0.29 4.03
CA GLY A 37 16.62 0.53 2.90
C GLY A 37 15.59 0.62 1.80
N THR A 38 15.83 1.54 0.89
CA THR A 38 15.00 1.72 -0.31
C THR A 38 15.72 1.15 -1.52
N GLN A 39 15.03 0.36 -2.32
CA GLN A 39 15.55 -0.18 -3.57
C GLN A 39 14.59 0.13 -4.73
N LYS A 40 15.16 0.26 -5.92
CA LYS A 40 14.37 0.40 -7.14
C LYS A 40 13.65 -0.92 -7.43
N LYS A 41 12.34 -0.89 -7.64
CA LYS A 41 11.54 -2.09 -7.94
C LYS A 41 12.13 -2.92 -9.09
N LYS A 42 12.74 -2.26 -10.05
CA LYS A 42 13.44 -2.86 -11.20
C LYS A 42 14.60 -3.78 -10.79
N ASN A 43 15.25 -3.50 -9.66
CA ASN A 43 16.43 -4.25 -9.17
C ASN A 43 16.03 -5.32 -8.14
N LEU A 44 14.75 -5.42 -7.79
CA LEU A 44 14.27 -6.45 -6.87
C LEU A 44 13.98 -7.74 -7.65
N THR A 45 14.76 -8.76 -7.36
CA THR A 45 14.52 -10.15 -7.81
C THR A 45 13.41 -10.82 -6.97
N ASN A 46 13.02 -10.19 -5.85
CA ASN A 46 12.12 -10.75 -4.86
C ASN A 46 10.66 -10.34 -5.13
N ALA A 47 9.71 -11.22 -4.79
CA ALA A 47 8.28 -10.94 -4.91
C ALA A 47 7.81 -9.96 -3.83
N VAL A 48 7.89 -8.66 -4.12
CA VAL A 48 7.35 -7.59 -3.28
C VAL A 48 6.07 -7.04 -3.92
N SER A 49 4.98 -6.99 -3.15
CA SER A 49 3.76 -6.29 -3.55
C SER A 49 3.71 -4.95 -2.84
N THR A 50 3.49 -3.89 -3.58
CA THR A 50 3.40 -2.52 -3.05
C THR A 50 1.99 -1.99 -3.26
N VAL A 51 1.39 -1.45 -2.21
CA VAL A 51 0.12 -0.74 -2.22
C VAL A 51 0.41 0.72 -1.87
N LYS A 52 0.12 1.63 -2.78
CA LYS A 52 0.37 3.06 -2.61
C LYS A 52 -0.79 3.78 -1.95
N SER A 53 -0.55 5.01 -1.49
CA SER A 53 -1.52 5.86 -0.79
C SER A 53 -2.79 6.17 -1.59
N ASP A 54 -2.73 6.17 -2.93
CA ASP A 54 -3.87 6.39 -3.82
C ASP A 54 -5.03 5.41 -3.58
N VAL A 55 -4.73 4.21 -3.10
CA VAL A 55 -5.73 3.19 -2.74
C VAL A 55 -6.48 3.58 -1.45
N PHE A 56 -5.84 4.34 -0.56
CA PHE A 56 -6.41 4.76 0.73
C PHE A 56 -7.21 6.05 0.62
N GLU A 57 -6.80 6.96 -0.25
CA GLU A 57 -7.39 8.30 -0.37
C GLU A 57 -8.84 8.29 -0.90
N ASN A 58 -9.22 7.28 -1.69
CA ASN A 58 -10.52 7.22 -2.35
C ASN A 58 -11.54 6.30 -1.66
N ARG A 59 -11.20 5.70 -0.52
CA ARG A 59 -12.08 4.77 0.21
C ARG A 59 -11.96 5.00 1.71
N PRO A 60 -13.08 4.99 2.46
CA PRO A 60 -13.05 5.01 3.92
C PRO A 60 -12.54 3.65 4.44
N ILE A 61 -11.23 3.46 4.44
CA ILE A 61 -10.57 2.25 4.91
C ILE A 61 -10.26 2.42 6.39
N LEU A 62 -10.88 1.60 7.22
CA LEU A 62 -10.80 1.68 8.68
C LEU A 62 -9.56 0.98 9.26
N SER A 63 -8.91 0.11 8.49
CA SER A 63 -7.74 -0.64 8.98
C SER A 63 -6.74 -0.92 7.87
N VAL A 64 -5.48 -1.03 8.23
CA VAL A 64 -4.37 -1.41 7.33
C VAL A 64 -4.64 -2.76 6.66
N ALA A 65 -5.20 -3.73 7.41
CA ALA A 65 -5.53 -5.04 6.87
C ALA A 65 -6.57 -4.96 5.74
N GLN A 66 -7.60 -4.12 5.91
CA GLN A 66 -8.60 -3.87 4.87
C GLN A 66 -7.99 -3.24 3.62
N ALA A 67 -6.99 -2.39 3.78
CA ALA A 67 -6.27 -1.78 2.67
C ALA A 67 -5.49 -2.81 1.83
N ILE A 68 -4.99 -3.86 2.46
CA ILE A 68 -4.26 -4.96 1.80
C ILE A 68 -5.23 -5.86 1.02
N GLN A 69 -6.47 -5.99 1.50
CA GLN A 69 -7.46 -6.89 0.93
C GLN A 69 -7.74 -6.57 -0.55
N GLY A 70 -7.50 -7.56 -1.43
CA GLY A 70 -7.69 -7.42 -2.87
C GLY A 70 -6.61 -6.64 -3.62
N ASN A 71 -5.68 -5.96 -2.92
CA ASN A 71 -4.63 -5.15 -3.53
C ASN A 71 -3.27 -5.85 -3.58
N ALA A 72 -3.12 -6.99 -2.89
CA ALA A 72 -1.87 -7.74 -2.87
C ALA A 72 -2.09 -9.21 -3.23
N ALA A 73 -1.51 -9.67 -4.33
CA ALA A 73 -1.59 -11.07 -4.74
C ALA A 73 -0.91 -11.99 -3.73
N GLY A 74 -1.54 -13.13 -3.40
CA GLY A 74 -1.01 -14.11 -2.44
C GLY A 74 -1.15 -13.69 -0.97
N VAL A 75 -1.96 -12.68 -0.68
CA VAL A 75 -2.35 -12.28 0.68
C VAL A 75 -3.83 -12.55 0.86
N ASN A 76 -4.15 -13.31 1.88
CA ASN A 76 -5.53 -13.57 2.29
C ASN A 76 -5.84 -12.74 3.53
N VAL A 77 -6.92 -11.98 3.48
CA VAL A 77 -7.40 -11.15 4.57
C VAL A 77 -8.84 -11.54 4.87
N VAL A 78 -9.08 -12.02 6.06
CA VAL A 78 -10.39 -12.49 6.50
C VAL A 78 -10.80 -11.71 7.75
N GLN A 79 -11.98 -11.16 7.79
CA GLN A 79 -12.53 -10.57 8.99
C GLN A 79 -12.94 -11.67 9.97
N THR A 80 -12.49 -11.59 11.23
CA THR A 80 -12.69 -12.64 12.22
C THR A 80 -14.14 -12.80 12.67
N SER A 81 -14.95 -11.74 12.52
CA SER A 81 -16.40 -11.80 12.78
C SER A 81 -17.13 -10.71 12.02
N GLY A 82 -18.46 -10.84 11.85
CA GLY A 82 -19.31 -9.81 11.25
C GLY A 82 -19.64 -8.63 12.18
N LYS A 83 -19.05 -8.55 13.36
CA LYS A 83 -19.30 -7.43 14.29
C LYS A 83 -18.58 -6.18 13.80
N PRO A 84 -19.21 -4.98 13.94
CA PRO A 84 -18.50 -3.73 13.70
C PRO A 84 -17.23 -3.62 14.56
N GLY A 85 -16.10 -3.23 13.96
CA GLY A 85 -14.81 -3.14 14.65
C GLY A 85 -14.08 -4.48 14.89
N ALA A 86 -14.57 -5.59 14.30
CA ALA A 86 -13.87 -6.85 14.38
C ALA A 86 -12.49 -6.78 13.72
N SER A 87 -11.54 -7.51 14.31
CA SER A 87 -10.18 -7.62 13.80
C SER A 87 -10.12 -8.40 12.48
N PHE A 88 -9.04 -8.22 11.75
CA PHE A 88 -8.74 -8.94 10.52
C PHE A 88 -7.60 -9.93 10.76
N ASP A 89 -7.74 -11.14 10.24
CA ASP A 89 -6.69 -12.13 10.15
C ASP A 89 -6.02 -11.98 8.77
N VAL A 90 -4.73 -11.67 8.77
CA VAL A 90 -3.93 -11.49 7.56
C VAL A 90 -2.97 -12.66 7.43
N ARG A 91 -2.97 -13.33 6.29
CA ARG A 91 -2.08 -14.45 5.98
C ARG A 91 -1.40 -14.25 4.64
N ILE A 92 -0.09 -14.43 4.63
CA ILE A 92 0.74 -14.31 3.43
C ILE A 92 1.18 -15.69 2.99
N ARG A 93 0.82 -16.08 1.73
CA ARG A 93 1.17 -17.39 1.14
C ARG A 93 0.64 -18.63 1.91
N GLY A 94 -0.37 -18.46 2.78
CA GLY A 94 -1.00 -19.56 3.50
C GLY A 94 -0.46 -19.76 4.90
N LEU A 95 -0.55 -21.00 5.41
CA LEU A 95 -0.10 -21.36 6.75
C LEU A 95 1.38 -21.75 6.69
N SER A 96 2.21 -21.09 7.46
CA SER A 96 3.64 -21.39 7.58
C SER A 96 3.92 -22.38 8.72
N SER A 97 3.03 -22.47 9.71
CA SER A 97 3.15 -23.36 10.86
C SER A 97 1.78 -23.86 11.32
N ILE A 98 1.76 -25.09 11.85
CA ILE A 98 0.56 -25.69 12.43
C ILE A 98 0.37 -25.25 13.89
N ASN A 99 1.46 -25.01 14.61
CA ASN A 99 1.46 -24.78 16.06
C ASN A 99 1.82 -23.35 16.46
N SER A 100 2.10 -22.46 15.50
CA SER A 100 2.44 -21.08 15.81
C SER A 100 1.49 -20.11 15.10
N GLU A 101 1.49 -18.89 15.60
CA GLU A 101 0.75 -17.77 15.01
C GLU A 101 1.24 -17.54 13.57
N ASN A 102 0.32 -17.56 12.61
CA ASN A 102 0.61 -17.39 11.19
C ASN A 102 0.41 -15.93 10.72
N SER A 103 0.29 -15.00 11.66
CA SER A 103 0.19 -13.57 11.37
C SER A 103 1.52 -13.06 10.83
N PRO A 104 1.52 -12.15 9.84
CA PRO A 104 2.74 -11.53 9.36
C PRO A 104 3.36 -10.60 10.41
N LEU A 105 4.67 -10.39 10.32
CA LEU A 105 5.34 -9.35 11.07
C LEU A 105 5.03 -7.99 10.46
N TYR A 106 4.62 -7.03 11.27
CA TYR A 106 4.47 -5.65 10.85
C TYR A 106 5.71 -4.84 11.20
N VAL A 107 6.15 -3.99 10.28
CA VAL A 107 7.28 -3.09 10.48
C VAL A 107 6.83 -1.68 10.11
N VAL A 108 6.71 -0.82 11.10
CA VAL A 108 6.24 0.56 10.95
C VAL A 108 7.42 1.49 11.08
N ASP A 109 7.77 2.19 10.00
CA ASP A 109 8.94 3.08 9.93
C ASP A 109 10.24 2.47 10.46
N GLY A 110 10.40 1.15 10.27
CA GLY A 110 11.57 0.38 10.72
C GLY A 110 11.42 -0.27 12.09
N ILE A 111 10.34 -0.02 12.81
CA ILE A 111 10.07 -0.61 14.12
C ILE A 111 9.18 -1.84 13.97
N GLN A 112 9.61 -2.98 14.49
CA GLN A 112 8.82 -4.21 14.49
C GLN A 112 7.69 -4.12 15.53
N THR A 113 6.47 -4.42 15.11
CA THR A 113 5.29 -4.47 15.97
C THR A 113 4.38 -5.63 15.57
N LYS A 114 3.59 -6.11 16.50
CA LYS A 114 2.51 -7.08 16.25
C LYS A 114 1.14 -6.41 16.13
N ASP A 115 1.00 -5.22 16.71
CA ASP A 115 -0.24 -4.46 16.72
C ASP A 115 -0.13 -3.23 15.82
N ILE A 116 -1.08 -3.11 14.90
CA ILE A 116 -1.21 -2.01 13.94
C ILE A 116 -2.57 -1.30 14.07
N SER A 117 -3.35 -1.63 15.09
CA SER A 117 -4.70 -1.06 15.30
C SER A 117 -4.70 0.45 15.54
N GLY A 118 -3.60 0.97 16.08
CA GLY A 118 -3.42 2.39 16.35
C GLY A 118 -2.94 3.23 15.15
N ILE A 119 -2.70 2.60 13.98
CA ILE A 119 -2.20 3.33 12.82
C ILE A 119 -3.37 3.88 12.01
N ASN A 120 -3.39 5.20 11.83
CA ASN A 120 -4.35 5.81 10.92
C ASN A 120 -3.94 5.51 9.46
N THR A 121 -4.87 4.97 8.69
CA THR A 121 -4.63 4.64 7.27
C THR A 121 -4.32 5.87 6.42
N GLU A 122 -4.81 7.04 6.78
CA GLU A 122 -4.52 8.29 6.09
C GLU A 122 -3.07 8.76 6.25
N ASP A 123 -2.38 8.30 7.29
CA ASP A 123 -0.96 8.63 7.51
C ASP A 123 -0.01 7.72 6.72
N ILE A 124 -0.53 6.69 6.04
CA ILE A 124 0.28 5.75 5.28
C ILE A 124 0.63 6.33 3.90
N VAL A 125 1.92 6.32 3.57
CA VAL A 125 2.44 6.70 2.25
C VAL A 125 2.56 5.49 1.35
N ASP A 126 3.11 4.40 1.89
CA ASP A 126 3.42 3.20 1.16
C ASP A 126 3.31 1.98 2.07
N LEU A 127 2.82 0.89 1.51
CA LEU A 127 2.70 -0.39 2.18
C LEU A 127 3.33 -1.45 1.29
N SER A 128 4.43 -2.01 1.74
CA SER A 128 5.20 -3.02 1.00
C SER A 128 5.10 -4.37 1.69
N ILE A 129 4.69 -5.39 0.94
CA ILE A 129 4.49 -6.75 1.46
C ILE A 129 5.59 -7.64 0.93
N LEU A 130 6.48 -8.06 1.84
CA LEU A 130 7.57 -8.98 1.58
C LEU A 130 7.09 -10.41 1.76
N LYS A 131 7.04 -11.15 0.67
CA LYS A 131 6.49 -12.50 0.63
C LYS A 131 7.55 -13.57 0.56
N ASP A 132 8.70 -13.28 -0.04
CA ASP A 132 9.77 -14.24 -0.25
C ASP A 132 10.70 -14.36 0.95
N ALA A 133 11.18 -15.57 1.21
CA ALA A 133 12.12 -15.85 2.27
C ALA A 133 13.39 -14.99 2.20
N THR A 134 13.89 -14.70 1.00
CA THR A 134 15.04 -13.82 0.79
C THR A 134 14.76 -12.38 1.23
N ALA A 135 13.55 -11.87 0.98
CA ALA A 135 13.17 -10.52 1.40
C ALA A 135 12.89 -10.44 2.90
N THR A 136 12.40 -11.52 3.51
CA THR A 136 12.06 -11.57 4.94
C THR A 136 13.23 -12.01 5.83
N ALA A 137 14.31 -12.53 5.24
CA ALA A 137 15.49 -13.03 5.98
C ALA A 137 16.12 -12.03 6.95
N ILE A 138 16.06 -10.73 6.60
CA ILE A 138 16.57 -9.65 7.45
C ILE A 138 15.80 -9.49 8.77
N TYR A 139 14.58 -10.03 8.84
CA TYR A 139 13.73 -10.00 10.03
C TYR A 139 13.80 -11.30 10.85
N GLY A 140 14.62 -12.27 10.41
CA GLY A 140 14.83 -13.54 11.07
C GLY A 140 13.55 -14.39 11.17
N VAL A 141 13.45 -15.17 12.25
CA VAL A 141 12.34 -16.10 12.46
C VAL A 141 10.98 -15.41 12.51
N ASN A 142 10.92 -14.18 13.02
CA ASN A 142 9.67 -13.39 13.09
C ASN A 142 9.10 -13.05 11.71
N GLY A 143 9.95 -13.01 10.67
CA GLY A 143 9.55 -12.77 9.29
C GLY A 143 9.09 -14.00 8.52
N SER A 144 9.09 -15.20 9.14
CA SER A 144 8.79 -16.47 8.46
C SER A 144 7.41 -16.53 7.82
N SER A 145 6.41 -15.90 8.43
CA SER A 145 5.03 -15.81 7.92
C SER A 145 4.82 -14.64 6.95
N GLY A 146 5.90 -13.97 6.53
CA GLY A 146 5.87 -12.75 5.70
C GLY A 146 5.99 -11.48 6.54
N VAL A 147 6.34 -10.39 5.87
CA VAL A 147 6.52 -9.07 6.52
C VAL A 147 5.74 -8.02 5.77
N VAL A 148 5.02 -7.20 6.52
CA VAL A 148 4.30 -6.01 6.02
C VAL A 148 5.05 -4.77 6.49
N VAL A 149 5.69 -4.09 5.57
CA VAL A 149 6.41 -2.82 5.85
C VAL A 149 5.48 -1.67 5.57
N ILE A 150 5.26 -0.84 6.58
CA ILE A 150 4.39 0.34 6.54
C ILE A 150 5.28 1.57 6.65
N THR A 151 5.15 2.48 5.70
CA THR A 151 5.85 3.76 5.72
C THR A 151 4.83 4.87 5.94
N THR A 152 5.03 5.68 6.98
CA THR A 152 4.12 6.78 7.29
C THR A 152 4.59 8.11 6.71
N LYS A 153 3.69 9.08 6.65
CA LYS A 153 3.98 10.45 6.24
C LYS A 153 4.95 11.08 7.23
N LYS A 154 6.02 11.68 6.71
CA LYS A 154 7.00 12.42 7.53
C LYS A 154 6.85 13.92 7.30
N GLY A 155 6.98 14.69 8.35
CA GLY A 155 7.02 16.14 8.25
C GLY A 155 8.14 16.61 7.31
N LYS A 156 7.87 17.65 6.53
CA LYS A 156 8.86 18.30 5.65
C LYS A 156 9.35 19.58 6.30
N SER A 157 10.67 19.81 6.28
CA SER A 157 11.25 21.07 6.73
C SER A 157 10.66 22.23 5.93
N ASN A 158 10.34 23.33 6.59
CA ASN A 158 9.80 24.58 6.03
C ASN A 158 8.42 24.49 5.35
N LYS A 159 7.62 23.43 5.62
CA LYS A 159 6.25 23.34 5.15
C LYS A 159 5.33 22.92 6.28
N ASN A 160 4.35 23.79 6.58
CA ASN A 160 3.24 23.45 7.45
C ASN A 160 2.10 22.92 6.57
N ASP A 161 1.71 21.69 6.77
CA ASP A 161 0.60 21.04 6.06
C ASP A 161 -0.46 20.67 7.08
N PHE A 162 -1.66 21.24 6.94
CA PHE A 162 -2.80 20.94 7.79
C PHE A 162 -3.82 20.20 6.94
N GLN A 163 -4.09 18.96 7.30
CA GLN A 163 -5.12 18.15 6.67
C GLN A 163 -6.21 17.84 7.68
N PHE A 164 -7.44 18.12 7.33
CA PHE A 164 -8.61 17.74 8.11
C PHE A 164 -9.47 16.81 7.26
N SER A 165 -9.78 15.63 7.78
CA SER A 165 -10.70 14.67 7.17
C SER A 165 -11.74 14.25 8.21
N SER A 166 -12.99 14.10 7.79
CA SER A 166 -14.07 13.62 8.64
C SER A 166 -14.99 12.73 7.83
N TYR A 167 -15.33 11.58 8.40
CA TYR A 167 -16.35 10.72 7.81
C TYR A 167 -17.31 10.21 8.90
N LEU A 168 -18.56 9.95 8.51
CA LEU A 168 -19.56 9.31 9.37
C LEU A 168 -20.00 8.00 8.74
N GLY A 169 -19.79 6.91 9.45
CA GLY A 169 -20.20 5.56 9.03
C GLY A 169 -21.19 4.95 10.00
N LEU A 170 -22.29 4.40 9.48
CA LEU A 170 -23.25 3.63 10.26
C LEU A 170 -23.17 2.16 9.86
N SER A 171 -22.87 1.30 10.82
CA SER A 171 -22.82 -0.15 10.62
C SER A 171 -23.93 -0.82 11.43
N LYS A 172 -24.70 -1.69 10.76
CA LYS A 172 -25.75 -2.50 11.39
C LYS A 172 -25.50 -3.96 11.09
N ALA A 173 -25.51 -4.78 12.12
CA ALA A 173 -25.54 -6.24 11.95
C ALA A 173 -26.92 -6.64 11.41
N VAL A 174 -26.92 -7.36 10.27
CA VAL A 174 -28.12 -7.97 9.72
C VAL A 174 -28.10 -9.43 10.14
N SER A 175 -29.01 -9.81 11.05
CA SER A 175 -29.24 -11.22 11.40
C SER A 175 -30.41 -11.72 10.56
N ASN A 176 -30.12 -12.66 9.65
CA ASN A 176 -31.12 -13.31 8.80
C ASN A 176 -31.36 -14.77 9.21
N VAL A 177 -31.14 -15.10 10.48
CA VAL A 177 -31.41 -16.46 10.95
C VAL A 177 -32.74 -16.44 11.69
N ASP A 178 -33.80 -16.87 11.01
CA ASP A 178 -35.04 -17.24 11.67
C ASP A 178 -34.83 -18.57 12.37
N VAL A 179 -34.66 -18.55 13.67
CA VAL A 179 -34.68 -19.76 14.49
C VAL A 179 -36.12 -20.17 14.71
N LEU A 180 -36.51 -21.32 14.18
CA LEU A 180 -37.77 -21.99 14.52
C LEU A 180 -37.75 -22.33 16.02
N ASN A 181 -38.73 -21.81 16.75
CA ASN A 181 -39.06 -22.26 18.10
C ASN A 181 -39.77 -23.62 18.05
#